data_ab1d6972c8cd61ead02ff0e161230095
#
_entry.id   ab1d6972c8cd61ead02ff0e161230095
#
_cell.length_a   1.000
_cell.length_b   1.000
_cell.length_c   1.000
_cell.angle_alpha   90.00
_cell.angle_beta   90.00
_cell.angle_gamma   90.00
#
_symmetry.space_group_name_H-M   'P 1'
#
loop_
_entity.id
_entity.type
_entity.pdbx_description
1 polymer ?
#
loop_
_entity_poly.entity_id
_entity_poly.type
_entity_poly.pdbx_seq_one_letter_code
_entity_poly.pdbx_strand_id
1 'polypeptide(L)'
;MSASSKKKLRKEQEAAAMTEKQLQEQKESKKLRLYTGLFAAAIAVMILVVIVSRVFSSGLIPRSTTALTVGGTKVSAAELNHYYIDSINNFLTQAGDYVSLFGLDTTKALDDQFYNEAEGDTWADYFLDQATATAQNMYAVYNAAQAEGFTLSDEAKESIEATIDNMELYATMYGFSSADAYIAAMYGDGCNEKTFRQYAEVQMIASEYATAKNESLVYDDAALRAAEAENYNQYSAFNYNYYYMANTRFYEGGTTDEEGNTTYSDAELEAGRAACEAAATSLLTATNIEELDAAVAALEINAESTSAQSTRRENIQYASVETAIREWVTAAERKAGDIALIPSEYTTHDHEDGEECTGENDTTSVSGYYVVLFESKDDNLSELVNVRHILVAFEGGTTDETTGTVTYSDDEKAAAKAEAEEILASFTAGEATEEAFAALANEKSDDGDGTTGGLYENVYPGQMVTNFNDWCFDAARKTGDTAVIETEYGYHVMYFVGLSGMTYRDYMIESNLRNTDLTAWETGLIEANELVVESTKYIKTDLTLSSTT
;
A
#
# COMPACT_ATOMS: atom_id res chain seq x y z
N MET A 1 72.92 -56.68 -9.62
CA MET A 1 72.34 -55.77 -8.58
C MET A 1 71.57 -54.69 -9.23
N SER A 2 70.33 -54.45 -8.82
CA SER A 2 69.50 -53.38 -9.39
C SER A 2 70.03 -51.97 -8.99
N ALA A 3 69.71 -50.94 -9.78
CA ALA A 3 70.12 -49.56 -9.47
C ALA A 3 69.66 -49.11 -8.07
N SER A 4 68.53 -49.64 -7.58
CA SER A 4 68.01 -49.44 -6.23
C SER A 4 68.92 -50.01 -5.15
N SER A 5 69.45 -51.23 -5.37
CA SER A 5 70.35 -51.91 -4.42
C SER A 5 71.69 -51.19 -4.33
N LYS A 6 72.23 -50.69 -5.46
CA LYS A 6 73.45 -49.87 -5.47
C LYS A 6 73.26 -48.51 -4.74
N LYS A 7 72.10 -47.89 -4.88
CA LYS A 7 71.79 -46.63 -4.20
C LYS A 7 71.64 -46.81 -2.68
N LYS A 8 71.10 -47.97 -2.26
CA LYS A 8 70.98 -48.31 -0.84
C LYS A 8 72.34 -48.63 -0.21
N LEU A 9 73.22 -49.44 -0.90
CA LEU A 9 74.58 -49.74 -0.45
C LEU A 9 75.43 -48.48 -0.33
N ARG A 10 75.36 -47.57 -1.28
CA ARG A 10 76.07 -46.31 -1.26
C ARG A 10 75.60 -45.40 -0.11
N LYS A 11 74.32 -45.34 0.21
CA LYS A 11 73.78 -44.63 1.37
C LYS A 11 74.25 -45.24 2.70
N GLU A 12 74.35 -46.57 2.78
CA GLU A 12 74.82 -47.28 3.96
C GLU A 12 76.35 -47.07 4.16
N GLN A 13 77.14 -47.05 3.07
CA GLN A 13 78.60 -46.72 3.14
C GLN A 13 78.85 -45.27 3.49
N GLU A 14 78.07 -44.31 2.95
CA GLU A 14 78.13 -42.90 3.30
C GLU A 14 77.75 -42.66 4.78
N ALA A 15 76.77 -43.42 5.30
CA ALA A 15 76.34 -43.34 6.69
C ALA A 15 77.38 -43.96 7.67
N ALA A 16 78.07 -45.04 7.24
CA ALA A 16 79.11 -45.67 8.03
C ALA A 16 80.43 -44.83 8.10
N ALA A 17 80.65 -43.89 7.17
CA ALA A 17 81.80 -43.00 7.12
C ALA A 17 81.61 -41.68 7.89
N MET A 18 80.40 -41.43 8.43
CA MET A 18 80.10 -40.19 9.18
C MET A 18 80.48 -40.33 10.67
N THR A 19 81.10 -39.31 11.21
CA THR A 19 81.31 -39.23 12.67
C THR A 19 79.98 -39.02 13.39
N GLU A 20 79.90 -39.50 14.66
CA GLU A 20 78.63 -39.34 15.45
C GLU A 20 78.12 -37.91 15.45
N LYS A 21 79.02 -36.90 15.47
CA LYS A 21 78.68 -35.50 15.40
C LYS A 21 77.99 -35.13 14.08
N GLN A 22 78.50 -35.62 12.94
CA GLN A 22 77.91 -35.37 11.62
C GLN A 22 76.57 -36.03 11.46
N LEU A 23 76.32 -37.22 12.07
CA LEU A 23 75.06 -37.92 12.08
C LEU A 23 73.98 -37.15 12.90
N GLN A 24 74.46 -36.54 14.01
CA GLN A 24 73.61 -35.71 14.86
C GLN A 24 73.21 -34.40 14.16
N GLU A 25 74.17 -33.71 13.55
CA GLU A 25 73.89 -32.52 12.72
C GLU A 25 72.97 -32.78 11.54
N GLN A 26 73.08 -33.96 10.90
CA GLN A 26 72.16 -34.37 9.82
C GLN A 26 70.77 -34.64 10.34
N LYS A 27 70.61 -35.26 11.53
CA LYS A 27 69.33 -35.50 12.19
C LYS A 27 68.68 -34.16 12.59
N GLU A 28 69.45 -33.24 13.14
CA GLU A 28 68.95 -31.91 13.53
C GLU A 28 68.53 -31.08 12.31
N SER A 29 69.36 -31.10 11.25
CA SER A 29 68.98 -30.39 10.00
C SER A 29 67.74 -30.97 9.34
N LYS A 30 67.51 -32.29 9.40
CA LYS A 30 66.25 -32.93 8.92
C LYS A 30 65.07 -32.52 9.78
N LYS A 31 65.20 -32.50 11.12
CA LYS A 31 64.18 -32.03 12.05
C LYS A 31 63.89 -30.54 11.80
N LEU A 32 64.93 -29.71 11.65
CA LEU A 32 64.77 -28.29 11.36
C LEU A 32 63.98 -28.05 10.05
N ARG A 33 64.36 -28.76 8.96
CA ARG A 33 63.63 -28.71 7.68
C ARG A 33 62.16 -29.18 7.82
N LEU A 34 61.91 -30.20 8.64
CA LEU A 34 60.55 -30.66 8.92
C LEU A 34 59.76 -29.59 9.67
N TYR A 35 60.32 -29.02 10.73
CA TYR A 35 59.68 -27.95 11.50
C TYR A 35 59.49 -26.66 10.67
N THR A 36 60.46 -26.31 9.84
CA THR A 36 60.32 -25.16 8.91
C THR A 36 59.22 -25.41 7.89
N GLY A 37 59.11 -26.65 7.37
CA GLY A 37 58.03 -27.06 6.47
C GLY A 37 56.64 -27.04 7.12
N LEU A 38 56.54 -27.54 8.36
CA LEU A 38 55.30 -27.51 9.15
C LEU A 38 54.88 -26.06 9.49
N PHE A 39 55.85 -25.21 9.85
CA PHE A 39 55.62 -23.80 10.14
C PHE A 39 55.15 -23.02 8.88
N ALA A 40 55.79 -23.26 7.74
CA ALA A 40 55.38 -22.69 6.46
C ALA A 40 53.98 -23.16 6.05
N ALA A 41 53.62 -24.43 6.27
CA ALA A 41 52.28 -24.97 6.03
C ALA A 41 51.25 -24.31 6.97
N ALA A 42 51.60 -24.12 8.26
CA ALA A 42 50.69 -23.43 9.21
C ALA A 42 50.45 -21.97 8.83
N ILE A 43 51.47 -21.26 8.37
CA ILE A 43 51.32 -19.89 7.85
C ILE A 43 50.43 -19.88 6.60
N ALA A 44 50.64 -20.81 5.68
CA ALA A 44 49.79 -20.92 4.47
C ALA A 44 48.32 -21.19 4.80
N VAL A 45 48.07 -22.05 5.80
CA VAL A 45 46.70 -22.30 6.31
C VAL A 45 46.10 -21.05 6.96
N MET A 46 46.86 -20.33 7.79
CA MET A 46 46.41 -19.07 8.39
C MET A 46 46.10 -18.01 7.33
N ILE A 47 46.94 -17.86 6.32
CA ILE A 47 46.71 -16.95 5.20
C ILE A 47 45.42 -17.36 4.45
N LEU A 48 45.21 -18.66 4.21
CA LEU A 48 44.02 -19.18 3.57
C LEU A 48 42.76 -18.89 4.41
N VAL A 49 42.85 -19.11 5.73
CA VAL A 49 41.74 -18.81 6.66
C VAL A 49 41.42 -17.31 6.64
N VAL A 50 42.43 -16.44 6.65
CA VAL A 50 42.23 -14.98 6.56
C VAL A 50 41.61 -14.59 5.23
N ILE A 51 42.07 -15.15 4.11
CA ILE A 51 41.48 -14.90 2.78
C ILE A 51 40.02 -15.36 2.75
N VAL A 52 39.76 -16.58 3.20
CA VAL A 52 38.39 -17.15 3.27
C VAL A 52 37.50 -16.29 4.16
N SER A 53 37.97 -15.94 5.36
CA SER A 53 37.23 -15.05 6.28
C SER A 53 36.93 -13.70 5.62
N ARG A 54 37.91 -13.11 4.93
CA ARG A 54 37.72 -11.84 4.20
C ARG A 54 36.72 -11.96 3.06
N VAL A 55 36.71 -13.06 2.33
CA VAL A 55 35.72 -13.31 1.26
C VAL A 55 34.32 -13.43 1.86
N PHE A 56 34.17 -14.18 2.95
CA PHE A 56 32.86 -14.33 3.63
C PHE A 56 32.39 -12.99 4.24
N SER A 57 33.28 -12.21 4.86
CA SER A 57 32.92 -10.91 5.47
C SER A 57 32.85 -9.75 4.47
N SER A 58 33.22 -9.96 3.21
CA SER A 58 33.20 -8.88 2.19
C SER A 58 31.85 -8.65 1.54
N GLY A 59 30.84 -9.48 1.84
CA GLY A 59 29.54 -9.47 1.16
C GLY A 59 29.61 -9.86 -0.33
N LEU A 60 30.75 -10.38 -0.81
CA LEU A 60 30.93 -10.77 -2.21
C LEU A 60 30.00 -11.94 -2.59
N ILE A 61 29.77 -12.86 -1.66
CA ILE A 61 28.96 -14.06 -1.92
C ILE A 61 27.49 -13.68 -2.13
N PRO A 62 26.81 -12.92 -1.23
CA PRO A 62 25.43 -12.48 -1.48
C PRO A 62 25.29 -11.68 -2.79
N ARG A 63 26.25 -10.78 -3.10
CA ARG A 63 26.23 -10.00 -4.35
C ARG A 63 26.40 -10.84 -5.63
N SER A 64 27.07 -11.99 -5.53
CA SER A 64 27.31 -12.89 -6.67
C SER A 64 26.32 -14.04 -6.77
N THR A 65 25.53 -14.28 -5.72
CA THR A 65 24.50 -15.31 -5.71
C THR A 65 23.23 -14.78 -6.37
N THR A 66 22.77 -15.43 -7.41
CA THR A 66 21.45 -15.14 -7.99
C THR A 66 20.38 -15.65 -7.03
N ALA A 67 19.52 -14.77 -6.54
CA ALA A 67 18.37 -15.13 -5.73
C ALA A 67 17.15 -15.40 -6.59
N LEU A 68 16.90 -14.51 -7.54
CA LEU A 68 15.78 -14.61 -8.49
C LEU A 68 16.28 -14.43 -9.93
N THR A 69 15.53 -15.00 -10.86
CA THR A 69 15.61 -14.63 -12.28
C THR A 69 14.21 -14.27 -12.76
N VAL A 70 14.05 -13.06 -13.32
CA VAL A 70 12.77 -12.52 -13.83
C VAL A 70 12.93 -12.22 -15.32
N GLY A 71 12.22 -12.94 -16.17
CA GLY A 71 12.31 -12.74 -17.62
C GLY A 71 13.75 -12.86 -18.18
N GLY A 72 14.62 -13.65 -17.52
CA GLY A 72 16.03 -13.80 -17.85
C GLY A 72 16.97 -12.81 -17.17
N THR A 73 16.47 -11.75 -16.52
CA THR A 73 17.26 -10.80 -15.73
C THR A 73 17.52 -11.35 -14.33
N LYS A 74 18.78 -11.36 -13.91
CA LYS A 74 19.20 -11.92 -12.62
C LYS A 74 19.19 -10.87 -11.54
N VAL A 75 18.57 -11.21 -10.41
CA VAL A 75 18.54 -10.42 -9.17
C VAL A 75 19.43 -11.12 -8.15
N SER A 76 20.40 -10.40 -7.60
CA SER A 76 21.29 -10.94 -6.58
C SER A 76 20.60 -11.06 -5.22
N ALA A 77 21.11 -11.93 -4.34
CA ALA A 77 20.58 -12.03 -2.97
C ALA A 77 20.75 -10.72 -2.19
N ALA A 78 21.87 -9.99 -2.41
CA ALA A 78 22.05 -8.67 -1.80
C ALA A 78 21.00 -7.66 -2.29
N GLU A 79 20.59 -7.72 -3.54
CA GLU A 79 19.55 -6.85 -4.08
C GLU A 79 18.15 -7.25 -3.58
N LEU A 80 17.85 -8.55 -3.53
CA LEU A 80 16.57 -9.02 -2.98
C LEU A 80 16.40 -8.64 -1.50
N ASN A 81 17.50 -8.50 -0.74
CA ASN A 81 17.41 -8.01 0.64
C ASN A 81 16.85 -6.58 0.74
N HIS A 82 17.05 -5.69 -0.26
CA HIS A 82 16.40 -4.38 -0.25
C HIS A 82 14.87 -4.55 -0.34
N TYR A 83 14.36 -5.36 -1.26
CA TYR A 83 12.93 -5.66 -1.37
C TYR A 83 12.37 -6.30 -0.10
N TYR A 84 13.15 -7.21 0.52
CA TYR A 84 12.75 -7.89 1.74
C TYR A 84 12.58 -6.93 2.92
N ILE A 85 13.54 -6.06 3.15
CA ILE A 85 13.46 -5.04 4.22
C ILE A 85 12.34 -4.04 3.92
N ASP A 86 12.17 -3.64 2.66
CA ASP A 86 11.09 -2.72 2.29
C ASP A 86 9.71 -3.35 2.47
N SER A 87 9.53 -4.66 2.23
CA SER A 87 8.27 -5.35 2.51
C SER A 87 7.93 -5.31 4.01
N ILE A 88 8.92 -5.48 4.87
CA ILE A 88 8.76 -5.35 6.33
C ILE A 88 8.39 -3.92 6.71
N ASN A 89 9.15 -2.92 6.23
CA ASN A 89 8.92 -1.52 6.56
C ASN A 89 7.53 -1.04 6.09
N ASN A 90 7.10 -1.45 4.90
CA ASN A 90 5.77 -1.15 4.38
C ASN A 90 4.67 -1.74 5.26
N PHE A 91 4.82 -3.00 5.68
CA PHE A 91 3.88 -3.63 6.59
C PHE A 91 3.82 -2.90 7.93
N LEU A 92 4.97 -2.59 8.54
CA LEU A 92 5.03 -1.87 9.82
C LEU A 92 4.41 -0.47 9.72
N THR A 93 4.66 0.24 8.62
CA THR A 93 4.07 1.56 8.38
C THR A 93 2.56 1.50 8.24
N GLN A 94 2.03 0.50 7.54
CA GLN A 94 0.59 0.32 7.36
C GLN A 94 -0.11 -0.18 8.63
N ALA A 95 0.51 -1.11 9.36
CA ALA A 95 -0.05 -1.67 10.58
C ALA A 95 0.04 -0.70 11.77
N GLY A 96 1.04 0.19 11.81
CA GLY A 96 1.25 1.16 12.88
C GLY A 96 1.25 0.50 14.26
N ASP A 97 0.47 1.04 15.18
CA ASP A 97 0.34 0.50 16.55
C ASP A 97 -0.42 -0.83 16.63
N TYR A 98 -1.00 -1.29 15.51
CA TYR A 98 -1.83 -2.51 15.44
C TYR A 98 -1.05 -3.77 15.02
N VAL A 99 0.27 -3.70 14.86
CA VAL A 99 1.13 -4.84 14.43
C VAL A 99 0.83 -6.12 15.21
N SER A 100 0.66 -6.01 16.54
CA SER A 100 0.37 -7.15 17.40
C SER A 100 -0.99 -7.83 17.14
N LEU A 101 -1.96 -7.10 16.57
CA LEU A 101 -3.28 -7.66 16.21
C LEU A 101 -3.18 -8.62 15.02
N PHE A 102 -2.14 -8.47 14.19
CA PHE A 102 -1.84 -9.38 13.09
C PHE A 102 -1.05 -10.62 13.55
N GLY A 103 -0.75 -10.73 14.85
CA GLY A 103 0.00 -11.85 15.42
C GLY A 103 1.52 -11.74 15.30
N LEU A 104 2.05 -10.60 14.80
CA LEU A 104 3.49 -10.36 14.71
C LEU A 104 4.04 -9.81 16.03
N ASP A 105 4.97 -10.56 16.65
CA ASP A 105 5.71 -10.16 17.84
C ASP A 105 7.05 -9.56 17.43
N THR A 106 7.17 -8.23 17.49
CA THR A 106 8.38 -7.50 17.10
C THR A 106 9.62 -7.81 17.95
N THR A 107 9.45 -8.51 19.09
CA THR A 107 10.56 -8.89 19.98
C THR A 107 11.18 -10.24 19.65
N LYS A 108 10.56 -11.01 18.74
CA LYS A 108 11.04 -12.31 18.25
C LYS A 108 11.60 -12.21 16.85
N ALA A 109 12.46 -13.16 16.49
CA ALA A 109 12.91 -13.28 15.11
C ALA A 109 11.75 -13.70 14.19
N LEU A 110 11.75 -13.21 12.95
CA LEU A 110 10.67 -13.44 11.99
C LEU A 110 10.55 -14.91 11.59
N ASP A 111 11.65 -15.66 11.57
CA ASP A 111 11.70 -17.09 11.26
C ASP A 111 11.34 -17.99 12.46
N ASP A 112 11.21 -17.42 13.68
CA ASP A 112 10.83 -18.12 14.90
C ASP A 112 9.32 -18.02 15.21
N GLN A 113 8.52 -17.39 14.37
CA GLN A 113 7.08 -17.18 14.58
C GLN A 113 6.27 -17.42 13.31
N PHE A 114 5.15 -18.14 13.46
CA PHE A 114 4.30 -18.46 12.33
C PHE A 114 3.38 -17.30 11.93
N TYR A 115 3.29 -17.06 10.64
CA TYR A 115 2.24 -16.27 9.99
C TYR A 115 1.01 -17.16 9.74
N ASN A 116 1.23 -18.37 9.24
CA ASN A 116 0.23 -19.42 9.05
C ASN A 116 0.73 -20.74 9.62
N GLU A 117 0.30 -21.08 10.84
CA GLU A 117 0.75 -22.30 11.53
C GLU A 117 0.27 -23.59 10.82
N ALA A 118 -0.88 -23.55 10.14
CA ALA A 118 -1.44 -24.72 9.46
C ALA A 118 -0.61 -25.15 8.24
N GLU A 119 -0.03 -24.19 7.53
CA GLU A 119 0.84 -24.41 6.38
C GLU A 119 2.33 -24.48 6.78
N GLY A 120 2.65 -23.99 7.98
CA GLY A 120 4.01 -23.94 8.51
C GLY A 120 4.80 -22.70 8.07
N ASP A 121 4.12 -21.69 7.50
CA ASP A 121 4.74 -20.49 7.00
C ASP A 121 5.04 -19.50 8.13
N THR A 122 6.27 -19.01 8.15
CA THR A 122 6.72 -18.02 9.12
C THR A 122 6.45 -16.61 8.61
N TRP A 123 6.57 -15.61 9.51
CA TRP A 123 6.56 -14.20 9.09
C TRP A 123 7.73 -13.87 8.15
N ALA A 124 8.86 -14.56 8.28
CA ALA A 124 9.97 -14.43 7.35
C ALA A 124 9.59 -14.90 5.94
N ASP A 125 8.87 -16.04 5.82
CA ASP A 125 8.37 -16.54 4.53
C ASP A 125 7.36 -15.57 3.93
N TYR A 126 6.40 -15.07 4.72
CA TYR A 126 5.43 -14.06 4.27
C TYR A 126 6.11 -12.83 3.65
N PHE A 127 7.09 -12.23 4.34
CA PHE A 127 7.79 -11.05 3.80
C PHE A 127 8.67 -11.38 2.61
N LEU A 128 9.21 -12.60 2.55
CA LEU A 128 10.00 -13.05 1.41
C LEU A 128 9.13 -13.21 0.15
N ASP A 129 7.93 -13.74 0.31
CA ASP A 129 6.97 -13.87 -0.78
C ASP A 129 6.52 -12.49 -1.30
N GLN A 130 6.23 -11.54 -0.38
CA GLN A 130 5.94 -10.16 -0.76
C GLN A 130 7.10 -9.49 -1.51
N ALA A 131 8.32 -9.65 -1.00
CA ALA A 131 9.54 -9.13 -1.63
C ALA A 131 9.77 -9.72 -3.02
N THR A 132 9.54 -11.01 -3.16
CA THR A 132 9.72 -11.75 -4.41
C THR A 132 8.70 -11.32 -5.47
N ALA A 133 7.42 -11.17 -5.07
CA ALA A 133 6.36 -10.68 -5.94
C ALA A 133 6.62 -9.23 -6.37
N THR A 134 7.02 -8.36 -5.43
CA THR A 134 7.37 -6.96 -5.73
C THR A 134 8.56 -6.89 -6.70
N ALA A 135 9.62 -7.68 -6.47
CA ALA A 135 10.75 -7.74 -7.37
C ALA A 135 10.34 -8.24 -8.76
N GLN A 136 9.46 -9.25 -8.86
CA GLN A 136 8.94 -9.71 -10.16
C GLN A 136 8.23 -8.57 -10.89
N ASN A 137 7.31 -7.87 -10.24
CA ASN A 137 6.56 -6.77 -10.85
C ASN A 137 7.50 -5.66 -11.33
N MET A 138 8.43 -5.21 -10.48
CA MET A 138 9.38 -4.15 -10.83
C MET A 138 10.27 -4.55 -12.00
N TYR A 139 10.80 -5.77 -11.97
CA TYR A 139 11.66 -6.26 -13.05
C TYR A 139 10.89 -6.55 -14.34
N ALA A 140 9.62 -6.96 -14.29
CA ALA A 140 8.80 -7.12 -15.49
C ALA A 140 8.65 -5.78 -16.24
N VAL A 141 8.32 -4.70 -15.51
CA VAL A 141 8.21 -3.35 -16.06
C VAL A 141 9.58 -2.82 -16.51
N TYR A 142 10.61 -2.99 -15.68
CA TYR A 142 12.00 -2.62 -16.02
C TYR A 142 12.49 -3.29 -17.31
N ASN A 143 12.26 -4.58 -17.49
CA ASN A 143 12.66 -5.31 -18.69
C ASN A 143 11.97 -4.76 -19.94
N ALA A 144 10.68 -4.39 -19.83
CA ALA A 144 9.94 -3.73 -20.90
C ALA A 144 10.54 -2.35 -21.23
N ALA A 145 10.82 -1.54 -20.21
CA ALA A 145 11.47 -0.24 -20.36
C ALA A 145 12.83 -0.35 -21.06
N GLN A 146 13.65 -1.33 -20.66
CA GLN A 146 14.96 -1.58 -21.27
C GLN A 146 14.83 -2.04 -22.72
N ALA A 147 13.83 -2.87 -23.05
CA ALA A 147 13.59 -3.33 -24.43
C ALA A 147 13.21 -2.17 -25.35
N GLU A 148 12.55 -1.13 -24.84
CA GLU A 148 12.21 0.09 -25.58
C GLU A 148 13.30 1.17 -25.52
N GLY A 149 14.38 0.95 -24.77
CA GLY A 149 15.47 1.92 -24.62
C GLY A 149 15.10 3.12 -23.73
N PHE A 150 14.14 2.95 -22.83
CA PHE A 150 13.76 3.97 -21.87
C PHE A 150 14.92 4.26 -20.89
N THR A 151 15.11 5.51 -20.52
CA THR A 151 16.19 5.96 -19.63
C THR A 151 15.63 6.88 -18.57
N LEU A 152 16.22 6.81 -17.38
CA LEU A 152 15.88 7.69 -16.27
C LEU A 152 16.00 9.17 -16.62
N SER A 153 15.07 9.97 -16.09
CA SER A 153 15.17 11.42 -16.06
C SER A 153 16.41 11.89 -15.28
N ASP A 154 16.80 13.13 -15.47
CA ASP A 154 17.92 13.70 -14.73
C ASP A 154 17.51 13.98 -13.27
N GLU A 155 16.25 14.33 -13.01
CA GLU A 155 15.66 14.48 -11.67
C GLU A 155 15.72 13.17 -10.88
N ALA A 156 15.36 12.04 -11.49
CA ALA A 156 15.44 10.74 -10.82
C ALA A 156 16.88 10.36 -10.47
N LYS A 157 17.84 10.64 -11.38
CA LYS A 157 19.27 10.42 -11.09
C LYS A 157 19.77 11.27 -9.92
N GLU A 158 19.40 12.55 -9.88
CA GLU A 158 19.74 13.46 -8.77
C GLU A 158 19.11 12.98 -7.47
N SER A 159 17.88 12.48 -7.48
CA SER A 159 17.20 11.93 -6.31
C SER A 159 17.93 10.69 -5.75
N ILE A 160 18.39 9.78 -6.61
CA ILE A 160 19.20 8.62 -6.18
C ILE A 160 20.50 9.08 -5.51
N GLU A 161 21.21 10.04 -6.11
CA GLU A 161 22.45 10.56 -5.52
C GLU A 161 22.18 11.23 -4.17
N ALA A 162 21.16 12.08 -4.07
CA ALA A 162 20.78 12.73 -2.82
C ALA A 162 20.42 11.70 -1.72
N THR A 163 19.78 10.59 -2.08
CA THR A 163 19.47 9.52 -1.14
C THR A 163 20.74 8.84 -0.63
N ILE A 164 21.71 8.59 -1.51
CA ILE A 164 23.01 8.00 -1.13
C ILE A 164 23.79 8.97 -0.23
N ASP A 165 23.82 10.26 -0.55
CA ASP A 165 24.45 11.29 0.27
C ASP A 165 23.83 11.35 1.68
N ASN A 166 22.51 11.21 1.79
CA ASN A 166 21.81 11.10 3.06
C ASN A 166 22.23 9.84 3.85
N MET A 167 22.42 8.70 3.18
CA MET A 167 22.91 7.47 3.83
C MET A 167 24.32 7.66 4.39
N GLU A 168 25.19 8.43 3.72
CA GLU A 168 26.53 8.77 4.24
C GLU A 168 26.43 9.66 5.49
N LEU A 169 25.48 10.62 5.48
CA LEU A 169 25.18 11.46 6.65
C LEU A 169 24.66 10.60 7.83
N TYR A 170 23.71 9.71 7.59
CA TYR A 170 23.19 8.80 8.61
C TYR A 170 24.27 7.86 9.14
N ALA A 171 25.13 7.30 8.26
CA ALA A 171 26.26 6.49 8.68
C ALA A 171 27.12 7.25 9.69
N THR A 172 27.45 8.51 9.42
CA THR A 172 28.20 9.37 10.33
C THR A 172 27.45 9.62 11.64
N MET A 173 26.15 9.92 11.58
CA MET A 173 25.34 10.24 12.75
C MET A 173 25.15 9.04 13.68
N TYR A 174 25.01 7.83 13.13
CA TYR A 174 24.85 6.59 13.90
C TYR A 174 26.18 5.87 14.19
N GLY A 175 27.31 6.46 13.85
CA GLY A 175 28.64 5.94 14.19
C GLY A 175 29.14 4.78 13.33
N PHE A 176 28.59 4.59 12.16
CA PHE A 176 29.09 3.64 11.17
C PHE A 176 30.34 4.18 10.48
N SER A 177 31.21 3.28 9.99
CA SER A 177 32.48 3.64 9.35
C SER A 177 32.33 4.17 7.92
N SER A 178 31.19 3.93 7.27
CA SER A 178 30.88 4.36 5.89
C SER A 178 29.39 4.12 5.57
N ALA A 179 28.88 4.70 4.48
CA ALA A 179 27.56 4.40 3.93
C ALA A 179 27.39 2.91 3.64
N ASP A 180 28.40 2.24 3.05
CA ASP A 180 28.36 0.78 2.85
C ASP A 180 28.13 -0.02 4.14
N ALA A 181 28.76 0.40 5.25
CA ALA A 181 28.58 -0.26 6.54
C ALA A 181 27.18 -0.03 7.13
N TYR A 182 26.64 1.17 6.93
CA TYR A 182 25.27 1.52 7.32
C TYR A 182 24.24 0.71 6.49
N ILE A 183 24.38 0.71 5.16
CA ILE A 183 23.50 -0.03 4.26
C ILE A 183 23.52 -1.53 4.57
N ALA A 184 24.71 -2.12 4.81
CA ALA A 184 24.81 -3.52 5.19
C ALA A 184 24.16 -3.83 6.54
N ALA A 185 24.19 -2.91 7.49
CA ALA A 185 23.51 -3.08 8.78
C ALA A 185 21.99 -3.03 8.64
N MET A 186 21.48 -2.13 7.79
CA MET A 186 20.04 -1.95 7.57
C MET A 186 19.44 -3.08 6.70
N TYR A 187 20.08 -3.38 5.58
CA TYR A 187 19.52 -4.27 4.54
C TYR A 187 20.12 -5.68 4.53
N GLY A 188 21.21 -5.92 5.24
CA GLY A 188 21.83 -7.23 5.33
C GLY A 188 23.17 -7.36 4.59
N ASP A 189 23.77 -8.54 4.78
CA ASP A 189 25.10 -8.84 4.27
C ASP A 189 25.18 -8.73 2.75
N GLY A 190 26.16 -7.97 2.28
CA GLY A 190 26.39 -7.76 0.85
C GLY A 190 25.71 -6.53 0.28
N CYS A 191 24.74 -5.95 0.96
CA CYS A 191 24.16 -4.67 0.59
C CYS A 191 25.20 -3.55 0.75
N ASN A 192 25.25 -2.62 -0.19
CA ASN A 192 26.17 -1.49 -0.23
C ASN A 192 25.61 -0.44 -1.20
N GLU A 193 26.27 0.70 -1.34
CA GLU A 193 25.86 1.78 -2.26
C GLU A 193 25.58 1.27 -3.68
N LYS A 194 26.42 0.35 -4.20
CA LYS A 194 26.22 -0.18 -5.55
C LYS A 194 24.94 -0.99 -5.68
N THR A 195 24.63 -1.86 -4.70
CA THR A 195 23.39 -2.66 -4.73
C THR A 195 22.16 -1.79 -4.50
N PHE A 196 22.28 -0.79 -3.63
CA PHE A 196 21.22 0.19 -3.40
C PHE A 196 20.94 1.02 -4.66
N ARG A 197 21.98 1.52 -5.32
CA ARG A 197 21.87 2.26 -6.58
C ARG A 197 21.13 1.43 -7.64
N GLN A 198 21.55 0.17 -7.83
CA GLN A 198 20.91 -0.73 -8.79
C GLN A 198 19.44 -0.97 -8.44
N TYR A 199 19.13 -1.22 -7.18
CA TYR A 199 17.77 -1.35 -6.69
C TYR A 199 16.94 -0.07 -6.97
N ALA A 200 17.43 1.10 -6.60
CA ALA A 200 16.76 2.38 -6.81
C ALA A 200 16.58 2.72 -8.30
N GLU A 201 17.58 2.44 -9.14
CA GLU A 201 17.47 2.61 -10.60
C GLU A 201 16.37 1.74 -11.20
N VAL A 202 16.25 0.47 -10.79
CA VAL A 202 15.17 -0.42 -11.25
C VAL A 202 13.80 0.12 -10.84
N GLN A 203 13.64 0.53 -9.57
CA GLN A 203 12.40 1.11 -9.05
C GLN A 203 12.00 2.37 -9.83
N MET A 204 12.92 3.30 -10.00
CA MET A 204 12.64 4.57 -10.67
C MET A 204 12.38 4.41 -12.17
N ILE A 205 13.15 3.56 -12.88
CA ILE A 205 12.87 3.26 -14.30
C ILE A 205 11.48 2.63 -14.45
N ALA A 206 11.13 1.66 -13.59
CA ALA A 206 9.82 1.03 -13.64
C ALA A 206 8.70 2.04 -13.38
N SER A 207 8.86 2.92 -12.39
CA SER A 207 7.89 3.95 -12.05
C SER A 207 7.72 5.00 -13.15
N GLU A 208 8.82 5.58 -13.66
CA GLU A 208 8.76 6.57 -14.74
C GLU A 208 8.21 5.98 -16.03
N TYR A 209 8.57 4.73 -16.36
CA TYR A 209 8.05 4.05 -17.54
C TYR A 209 6.57 3.73 -17.41
N ALA A 210 6.10 3.28 -16.23
CA ALA A 210 4.67 3.07 -15.97
C ALA A 210 3.90 4.40 -16.05
N THR A 211 4.46 5.50 -15.53
CA THR A 211 3.89 6.84 -15.67
C THR A 211 3.79 7.26 -17.14
N ALA A 212 4.86 7.11 -17.92
CA ALA A 212 4.84 7.42 -19.36
C ALA A 212 3.84 6.54 -20.11
N LYS A 213 3.69 5.27 -19.73
CA LYS A 213 2.67 4.36 -20.28
C LYS A 213 1.27 4.88 -19.97
N ASN A 214 1.01 5.25 -18.72
CA ASN A 214 -0.26 5.83 -18.29
C ASN A 214 -0.60 7.10 -19.09
N GLU A 215 0.33 8.02 -19.24
CA GLU A 215 0.15 9.25 -20.01
C GLU A 215 -0.08 9.00 -21.52
N SER A 216 0.45 7.91 -22.05
CA SER A 216 0.25 7.52 -23.46
C SER A 216 -1.15 7.01 -23.77
N LEU A 217 -1.93 6.62 -22.75
CA LEU A 217 -3.30 6.13 -22.93
C LEU A 217 -4.25 7.31 -23.17
N VAL A 218 -4.81 7.38 -24.36
CA VAL A 218 -5.76 8.42 -24.77
C VAL A 218 -7.02 7.76 -25.32
N TYR A 219 -8.15 8.21 -24.85
CA TYR A 219 -9.47 7.68 -25.22
C TYR A 219 -10.26 8.74 -25.97
N ASP A 220 -10.79 8.37 -27.11
CA ASP A 220 -11.70 9.23 -27.89
C ASP A 220 -13.15 9.09 -27.39
N ASP A 221 -14.01 10.00 -27.84
CA ASP A 221 -15.44 9.99 -27.48
C ASP A 221 -16.14 8.65 -27.83
N ALA A 222 -15.72 7.99 -28.91
CA ALA A 222 -16.28 6.70 -29.27
C ALA A 222 -15.95 5.61 -28.24
N ALA A 223 -14.72 5.59 -27.70
CA ALA A 223 -14.30 4.67 -26.65
C ALA A 223 -15.07 4.94 -25.35
N LEU A 224 -15.23 6.22 -24.95
CA LEU A 224 -16.00 6.61 -23.77
C LEU A 224 -17.46 6.16 -23.90
N ARG A 225 -18.11 6.43 -25.04
CA ARG A 225 -19.52 6.03 -25.26
C ARG A 225 -19.69 4.50 -25.35
N ALA A 226 -18.72 3.76 -25.84
CA ALA A 226 -18.74 2.31 -25.85
C ALA A 226 -18.70 1.73 -24.43
N ALA A 227 -17.78 2.18 -23.60
CA ALA A 227 -17.67 1.77 -22.20
C ALA A 227 -18.91 2.17 -21.38
N GLU A 228 -19.44 3.36 -21.59
CA GLU A 228 -20.69 3.81 -20.98
C GLU A 228 -21.88 2.89 -21.30
N ALA A 229 -21.97 2.45 -22.55
CA ALA A 229 -23.08 1.62 -23.00
C ALA A 229 -23.10 0.20 -22.40
N GLU A 230 -21.94 -0.30 -21.93
CA GLU A 230 -21.86 -1.60 -21.27
C GLU A 230 -22.54 -1.59 -19.89
N ASN A 231 -22.36 -0.52 -19.10
CA ASN A 231 -23.02 -0.36 -17.80
C ASN A 231 -23.21 1.13 -17.47
N TYR A 232 -24.28 1.71 -17.98
CA TYR A 232 -24.57 3.14 -17.78
C TYR A 232 -24.59 3.56 -16.31
N ASN A 233 -25.19 2.77 -15.43
CA ASN A 233 -25.37 3.13 -14.02
C ASN A 233 -24.07 3.01 -13.19
N GLN A 234 -23.04 2.35 -13.70
CA GLN A 234 -21.72 2.26 -13.03
C GLN A 234 -21.09 3.64 -12.79
N TYR A 235 -21.44 4.63 -13.62
CA TYR A 235 -20.91 5.98 -13.57
C TYR A 235 -21.90 6.99 -13.00
N SER A 236 -22.91 6.52 -12.28
CA SER A 236 -23.91 7.35 -11.62
C SER A 236 -23.75 7.30 -10.10
N ALA A 237 -24.20 8.34 -9.42
CA ALA A 237 -24.33 8.39 -7.98
C ALA A 237 -25.79 8.23 -7.56
N PHE A 238 -26.01 7.69 -6.37
CA PHE A 238 -27.31 7.33 -5.86
C PHE A 238 -27.54 7.93 -4.49
N ASN A 239 -28.76 8.46 -4.27
CA ASN A 239 -29.26 8.90 -2.99
C ASN A 239 -30.38 7.96 -2.56
N TYR A 240 -30.25 7.38 -1.37
CA TYR A 240 -31.22 6.44 -0.83
C TYR A 240 -31.13 6.39 0.69
N ASN A 241 -32.18 5.85 1.31
CA ASN A 241 -32.18 5.54 2.73
C ASN A 241 -32.42 4.06 2.92
N TYR A 242 -31.85 3.48 3.94
CA TYR A 242 -32.16 2.12 4.31
C TYR A 242 -32.27 1.92 5.81
N TYR A 243 -33.03 0.92 6.21
CA TYR A 243 -33.04 0.39 7.57
C TYR A 243 -32.78 -1.10 7.50
N TYR A 244 -31.69 -1.55 8.13
CA TYR A 244 -31.37 -2.97 8.24
C TYR A 244 -31.93 -3.54 9.54
N MET A 245 -32.64 -4.65 9.44
CA MET A 245 -33.29 -5.33 10.54
C MET A 245 -32.77 -6.77 10.61
N ALA A 246 -31.96 -7.07 11.62
CA ALA A 246 -31.40 -8.41 11.83
C ALA A 246 -32.42 -9.35 12.44
N ASN A 247 -32.49 -10.59 11.96
CA ASN A 247 -33.38 -11.64 12.48
C ASN A 247 -33.13 -11.91 13.98
N THR A 248 -31.88 -11.76 14.44
CA THR A 248 -31.49 -11.98 15.83
C THR A 248 -32.21 -11.08 16.83
N ARG A 249 -32.74 -9.93 16.40
CA ARG A 249 -33.54 -9.02 17.22
C ARG A 249 -34.95 -9.54 17.53
N PHE A 250 -35.40 -10.59 16.84
CA PHE A 250 -36.72 -11.18 16.92
C PHE A 250 -36.70 -12.62 17.44
N TYR A 251 -35.52 -13.15 17.81
CA TYR A 251 -35.46 -14.47 18.41
C TYR A 251 -35.93 -14.41 19.85
N GLU A 252 -36.98 -15.18 20.14
CA GLU A 252 -37.56 -15.31 21.47
C GLU A 252 -37.45 -16.76 21.96
N GLY A 253 -37.44 -16.93 23.27
CA GLY A 253 -37.24 -18.24 23.90
C GLY A 253 -35.76 -18.59 23.99
N GLY A 254 -35.41 -19.77 23.53
CA GLY A 254 -34.05 -20.27 23.57
C GLY A 254 -33.60 -20.75 24.96
N THR A 255 -32.51 -21.48 25.00
CA THR A 255 -31.89 -22.01 26.21
C THR A 255 -30.50 -21.39 26.36
N THR A 256 -30.27 -20.69 27.47
CA THR A 256 -28.98 -20.07 27.75
C THR A 256 -28.14 -20.99 28.64
N ASP A 257 -26.89 -21.25 28.23
CA ASP A 257 -25.94 -22.05 29.02
C ASP A 257 -25.29 -21.25 30.15
N GLU A 258 -24.44 -21.90 30.94
CA GLU A 258 -23.73 -21.29 32.07
C GLU A 258 -22.69 -20.23 31.62
N GLU A 259 -22.28 -20.25 30.34
CA GLU A 259 -21.32 -19.34 29.70
C GLU A 259 -22.01 -18.12 29.09
N GLY A 260 -23.37 -18.09 29.10
CA GLY A 260 -24.18 -16.98 28.62
C GLY A 260 -24.56 -17.08 27.13
N ASN A 261 -24.26 -18.20 26.45
CA ASN A 261 -24.63 -18.42 25.06
C ASN A 261 -26.08 -18.92 24.96
N THR A 262 -26.89 -18.31 24.12
CA THR A 262 -28.28 -18.71 23.92
C THR A 262 -28.43 -19.51 22.62
N THR A 263 -28.97 -20.71 22.73
CA THR A 263 -29.27 -21.61 21.63
C THR A 263 -30.77 -21.64 21.38
N TYR A 264 -31.18 -21.55 20.13
CA TYR A 264 -32.58 -21.55 19.69
C TYR A 264 -32.89 -22.83 18.90
N SER A 265 -34.10 -23.35 19.04
CA SER A 265 -34.61 -24.42 18.18
C SER A 265 -34.93 -23.89 16.77
N ASP A 266 -34.97 -24.77 15.79
CA ASP A 266 -35.34 -24.42 14.40
C ASP A 266 -36.70 -23.68 14.32
N ALA A 267 -37.67 -24.09 15.16
CA ALA A 267 -38.99 -23.45 15.20
C ALA A 267 -38.94 -22.02 15.76
N GLU A 268 -38.06 -21.76 16.77
CA GLU A 268 -37.86 -20.41 17.32
C GLU A 268 -37.12 -19.51 16.33
N LEU A 269 -36.13 -20.06 15.62
CA LEU A 269 -35.42 -19.34 14.53
C LEU A 269 -36.35 -18.99 13.38
N GLU A 270 -37.22 -19.92 12.95
CA GLU A 270 -38.18 -19.69 11.89
C GLU A 270 -39.24 -18.65 12.31
N ALA A 271 -39.76 -18.73 13.55
CA ALA A 271 -40.70 -17.75 14.08
C ALA A 271 -40.07 -16.34 14.16
N GLY A 272 -38.82 -16.22 14.60
CA GLY A 272 -38.12 -14.94 14.66
C GLY A 272 -37.86 -14.36 13.25
N ARG A 273 -37.45 -15.17 12.28
CA ARG A 273 -37.33 -14.72 10.88
C ARG A 273 -38.65 -14.21 10.33
N ALA A 274 -39.76 -14.92 10.53
CA ALA A 274 -41.08 -14.50 10.08
C ALA A 274 -41.54 -13.19 10.78
N ALA A 275 -41.26 -13.03 12.06
CA ALA A 275 -41.54 -11.80 12.78
C ALA A 275 -40.72 -10.61 12.26
N CYS A 276 -39.42 -10.83 11.98
CA CYS A 276 -38.55 -9.83 11.37
C CYS A 276 -39.06 -9.39 9.99
N GLU A 277 -39.39 -10.34 9.12
CA GLU A 277 -39.96 -10.07 7.78
C GLU A 277 -41.28 -9.30 7.85
N ALA A 278 -42.18 -9.66 8.76
CA ALA A 278 -43.43 -8.96 8.98
C ALA A 278 -43.22 -7.52 9.45
N ALA A 279 -42.31 -7.31 10.41
CA ALA A 279 -41.95 -5.98 10.89
C ALA A 279 -41.34 -5.13 9.78
N ALA A 280 -40.38 -5.68 9.01
CA ALA A 280 -39.77 -5.00 7.89
C ALA A 280 -40.77 -4.68 6.79
N THR A 281 -41.71 -5.60 6.48
CA THR A 281 -42.76 -5.38 5.50
C THR A 281 -43.70 -4.23 5.89
N SER A 282 -43.91 -4.00 7.20
CA SER A 282 -44.76 -2.89 7.66
C SER A 282 -44.21 -1.51 7.29
N LEU A 283 -42.90 -1.41 7.05
CA LEU A 283 -42.22 -0.17 6.66
C LEU A 283 -42.42 0.20 5.19
N LEU A 284 -42.87 -0.73 4.35
CA LEU A 284 -43.05 -0.53 2.90
C LEU A 284 -44.15 0.46 2.53
N THR A 285 -44.89 0.99 3.51
CA THR A 285 -45.92 2.02 3.28
C THR A 285 -45.35 3.45 3.23
N ALA A 286 -44.08 3.62 3.62
CA ALA A 286 -43.40 4.91 3.58
C ALA A 286 -43.12 5.32 2.11
N THR A 287 -43.25 6.61 1.82
CA THR A 287 -43.01 7.19 0.49
C THR A 287 -41.90 8.25 0.48
N ASN A 288 -41.41 8.60 1.66
CA ASN A 288 -40.35 9.56 1.86
C ASN A 288 -39.60 9.23 3.17
N ILE A 289 -38.50 9.95 3.42
CA ILE A 289 -37.61 9.69 4.56
C ILE A 289 -38.33 9.91 5.90
N GLU A 290 -39.10 11.00 6.01
CA GLU A 290 -39.76 11.36 7.26
C GLU A 290 -40.80 10.28 7.65
N GLU A 291 -41.50 9.72 6.69
CA GLU A 291 -42.42 8.62 6.91
C GLU A 291 -41.71 7.31 7.26
N LEU A 292 -40.54 7.04 6.60
CA LEU A 292 -39.75 5.86 6.91
C LEU A 292 -39.16 5.95 8.34
N ASP A 293 -38.58 7.09 8.70
CA ASP A 293 -38.02 7.31 10.05
C ASP A 293 -39.09 7.24 11.13
N ALA A 294 -40.27 7.83 10.89
CA ALA A 294 -41.39 7.72 11.81
C ALA A 294 -41.89 6.26 11.97
N ALA A 295 -41.93 5.50 10.89
CA ALA A 295 -42.30 4.09 10.94
C ALA A 295 -41.23 3.24 11.65
N VAL A 296 -39.95 3.48 11.39
CA VAL A 296 -38.83 2.82 12.08
C VAL A 296 -38.88 3.10 13.60
N ALA A 297 -39.08 4.35 14.00
CA ALA A 297 -39.20 4.74 15.39
C ALA A 297 -40.43 4.11 16.09
N ALA A 298 -41.50 3.83 15.34
CA ALA A 298 -42.72 3.21 15.86
C ALA A 298 -42.63 1.69 16.00
N LEU A 299 -41.58 1.03 15.52
CA LEU A 299 -41.41 -0.40 15.69
C LEU A 299 -41.24 -0.76 17.18
N GLU A 300 -41.91 -1.84 17.62
CA GLU A 300 -41.86 -2.30 19.00
C GLU A 300 -40.41 -2.57 19.47
N ILE A 301 -39.59 -3.13 18.60
CA ILE A 301 -38.15 -3.37 18.86
C ILE A 301 -37.34 -2.09 19.09
N ASN A 302 -37.87 -0.93 18.74
CA ASN A 302 -37.27 0.39 18.91
C ASN A 302 -37.93 1.23 20.01
N ALA A 303 -38.90 0.67 20.76
CA ALA A 303 -39.72 1.41 21.72
C ALA A 303 -38.91 2.17 22.80
N GLU A 304 -37.72 1.66 23.14
CA GLU A 304 -36.81 2.29 24.09
C GLU A 304 -35.68 3.11 23.45
N SER A 305 -35.64 3.18 22.11
CA SER A 305 -34.60 3.90 21.36
C SER A 305 -35.07 5.29 20.96
N THR A 306 -34.40 6.32 21.43
CA THR A 306 -34.66 7.71 21.05
C THR A 306 -34.00 8.14 19.73
N SER A 307 -33.16 7.29 19.16
CA SER A 307 -32.35 7.56 17.95
C SER A 307 -32.59 6.57 16.81
N ALA A 308 -33.63 5.72 16.89
CA ALA A 308 -33.93 4.80 15.81
C ALA A 308 -34.50 5.55 14.60
N GLN A 309 -33.77 5.51 13.51
CA GLN A 309 -34.11 6.11 12.21
C GLN A 309 -33.47 5.32 11.08
N SER A 310 -33.85 5.59 9.85
CA SER A 310 -33.17 5.04 8.68
C SER A 310 -31.76 5.64 8.51
N THR A 311 -30.92 4.93 7.78
CA THR A 311 -29.57 5.40 7.43
C THR A 311 -29.62 6.07 6.07
N ARG A 312 -29.36 7.38 6.04
CA ARG A 312 -29.27 8.15 4.81
C ARG A 312 -27.93 7.94 4.12
N ARG A 313 -27.99 7.74 2.80
CA ARG A 313 -26.84 7.64 1.90
C ARG A 313 -26.98 8.67 0.80
N GLU A 314 -26.00 9.57 0.67
CA GLU A 314 -26.01 10.65 -0.31
C GLU A 314 -24.79 10.56 -1.20
N ASN A 315 -24.99 10.80 -2.49
CA ASN A 315 -23.93 10.83 -3.52
C ASN A 315 -23.07 9.56 -3.54
N ILE A 316 -23.70 8.40 -3.36
CA ILE A 316 -23.00 7.12 -3.28
C ILE A 316 -22.72 6.61 -4.70
N GLN A 317 -21.45 6.47 -5.05
CA GLN A 317 -21.05 5.90 -6.34
C GLN A 317 -21.42 4.41 -6.41
N TYR A 318 -21.71 3.90 -7.60
CA TYR A 318 -22.15 2.53 -7.85
C TYR A 318 -21.38 1.46 -7.06
N ALA A 319 -20.05 1.53 -7.09
CA ALA A 319 -19.21 0.53 -6.42
C ALA A 319 -19.32 0.56 -4.88
N SER A 320 -19.73 1.69 -4.30
CA SER A 320 -19.88 1.90 -2.86
C SER A 320 -21.31 1.65 -2.35
N VAL A 321 -22.26 1.34 -3.22
CA VAL A 321 -23.57 0.87 -2.79
C VAL A 321 -23.42 -0.51 -2.15
N GLU A 322 -24.04 -0.74 -1.01
CA GLU A 322 -23.99 -2.02 -0.29
C GLU A 322 -24.40 -3.18 -1.22
N THR A 323 -23.58 -4.23 -1.27
CA THR A 323 -23.73 -5.32 -2.24
C THR A 323 -25.12 -5.95 -2.22
N ALA A 324 -25.70 -6.14 -1.03
CA ALA A 324 -27.01 -6.76 -0.87
C ALA A 324 -28.15 -5.98 -1.55
N ILE A 325 -28.03 -4.65 -1.66
CA ILE A 325 -29.09 -3.79 -2.20
C ILE A 325 -28.71 -3.13 -3.53
N ARG A 326 -27.46 -3.32 -4.00
CA ARG A 326 -26.91 -2.62 -5.18
C ARG A 326 -27.76 -2.82 -6.42
N GLU A 327 -28.12 -4.05 -6.76
CA GLU A 327 -28.90 -4.34 -7.95
C GLU A 327 -30.23 -3.57 -7.95
N TRP A 328 -30.89 -3.51 -6.79
CA TRP A 328 -32.17 -2.81 -6.68
C TRP A 328 -31.99 -1.28 -6.73
N VAL A 329 -31.04 -0.72 -5.96
CA VAL A 329 -30.81 0.73 -5.92
C VAL A 329 -30.40 1.27 -7.28
N THR A 330 -29.57 0.53 -8.01
CA THR A 330 -28.97 0.99 -9.27
C THR A 330 -29.78 0.60 -10.51
N ALA A 331 -30.94 -0.02 -10.35
CA ALA A 331 -31.83 -0.38 -11.48
C ALA A 331 -32.31 0.88 -12.23
N ALA A 332 -32.29 0.81 -13.55
CA ALA A 332 -32.55 1.97 -14.43
C ALA A 332 -33.97 2.57 -14.28
N GLU A 333 -34.91 1.77 -13.85
CA GLU A 333 -36.32 2.18 -13.70
C GLU A 333 -36.63 2.84 -12.35
N ARG A 334 -35.70 2.91 -11.41
CA ARG A 334 -35.93 3.49 -10.07
C ARG A 334 -36.42 4.93 -10.14
N LYS A 335 -37.36 5.25 -9.26
CA LYS A 335 -37.96 6.58 -9.14
C LYS A 335 -37.99 6.99 -7.67
N ALA A 336 -37.90 8.28 -7.43
CA ALA A 336 -38.06 8.83 -6.09
C ALA A 336 -39.32 8.29 -5.40
N GLY A 337 -39.18 7.80 -4.18
CA GLY A 337 -40.21 7.17 -3.38
C GLY A 337 -40.41 5.67 -3.62
N ASP A 338 -39.68 5.05 -4.58
CA ASP A 338 -39.66 3.58 -4.68
C ASP A 338 -39.08 2.99 -3.41
N ILE A 339 -39.77 1.99 -2.84
CA ILE A 339 -39.36 1.30 -1.62
C ILE A 339 -39.43 -0.22 -1.83
N ALA A 340 -38.45 -0.93 -1.24
CA ALA A 340 -38.41 -2.39 -1.32
C ALA A 340 -37.92 -3.03 -0.03
N LEU A 341 -38.32 -4.30 0.15
CA LEU A 341 -37.78 -5.23 1.11
C LEU A 341 -36.79 -6.16 0.40
N ILE A 342 -35.54 -6.17 0.87
CA ILE A 342 -34.48 -6.96 0.26
C ILE A 342 -33.87 -7.86 1.34
N PRO A 343 -33.86 -9.20 1.17
CA PRO A 343 -33.25 -10.09 2.11
C PRO A 343 -31.71 -9.92 2.10
N SER A 344 -31.11 -9.97 3.29
CA SER A 344 -29.68 -10.06 3.45
C SER A 344 -29.29 -11.53 3.49
N GLU A 345 -28.87 -12.06 2.36
CA GLU A 345 -28.50 -13.46 2.19
C GLU A 345 -27.03 -13.68 2.50
N TYR A 346 -26.73 -14.84 3.09
CA TYR A 346 -25.38 -15.35 3.24
C TYR A 346 -25.35 -16.84 2.92
N THR A 347 -24.23 -17.28 2.36
CA THR A 347 -24.03 -18.70 2.00
C THR A 347 -23.08 -19.32 3.00
N THR A 348 -23.49 -20.45 3.59
CA THR A 348 -22.64 -21.28 4.42
C THR A 348 -22.12 -22.44 3.55
N HIS A 349 -20.81 -22.60 3.50
CA HIS A 349 -20.15 -23.70 2.82
C HIS A 349 -19.98 -24.85 3.80
N ASP A 350 -20.49 -26.03 3.49
CA ASP A 350 -20.38 -27.22 4.32
C ASP A 350 -19.37 -28.20 3.67
N HIS A 351 -18.10 -28.01 4.01
CA HIS A 351 -17.00 -28.90 3.63
C HIS A 351 -16.00 -29.03 4.78
N GLU A 352 -15.23 -30.14 4.80
CA GLU A 352 -14.16 -30.30 5.78
C GLU A 352 -12.99 -29.37 5.47
N ASP A 353 -12.26 -28.95 6.52
CA ASP A 353 -11.09 -28.09 6.38
C ASP A 353 -10.05 -28.73 5.44
N GLY A 354 -9.70 -28.03 4.36
CA GLY A 354 -8.74 -28.47 3.34
C GLY A 354 -9.36 -29.13 2.10
N GLU A 355 -10.70 -29.24 2.00
CA GLU A 355 -11.38 -29.65 0.78
C GLU A 355 -11.66 -28.45 -0.15
N GLU A 356 -11.59 -28.69 -1.46
CA GLU A 356 -11.93 -27.66 -2.45
C GLU A 356 -13.45 -27.36 -2.39
N CYS A 357 -13.81 -26.08 -2.20
CA CYS A 357 -15.19 -25.65 -2.16
C CYS A 357 -15.84 -25.81 -3.54
N THR A 358 -16.65 -26.86 -3.71
CA THR A 358 -17.35 -27.15 -4.97
C THR A 358 -18.73 -26.50 -5.06
N GLY A 359 -19.23 -25.90 -3.96
CA GLY A 359 -20.59 -25.33 -3.87
C GLY A 359 -21.71 -26.37 -3.80
N GLU A 360 -21.40 -27.66 -3.79
CA GLU A 360 -22.38 -28.75 -3.92
C GLU A 360 -23.26 -28.90 -2.66
N ASN A 361 -22.76 -28.44 -1.49
CA ASN A 361 -23.46 -28.49 -0.19
C ASN A 361 -23.76 -27.08 0.37
N ASP A 362 -23.69 -26.05 -0.44
CA ASP A 362 -23.91 -24.69 0.00
C ASP A 362 -25.36 -24.47 0.45
N THR A 363 -25.52 -23.82 1.59
CA THR A 363 -26.83 -23.45 2.13
C THR A 363 -26.95 -21.92 2.19
N THR A 364 -27.88 -21.36 1.43
CA THR A 364 -28.22 -19.93 1.51
C THR A 364 -29.23 -19.68 2.61
N SER A 365 -28.92 -18.75 3.50
CA SER A 365 -29.77 -18.33 4.61
C SER A 365 -29.93 -16.82 4.63
N VAL A 366 -31.01 -16.34 5.26
CA VAL A 366 -31.29 -14.90 5.43
C VAL A 366 -30.92 -14.48 6.85
N SER A 367 -30.03 -13.50 6.98
CA SER A 367 -29.61 -12.93 8.27
C SER A 367 -30.52 -11.81 8.76
N GLY A 368 -31.24 -11.16 7.87
CA GLY A 368 -32.11 -10.03 8.12
C GLY A 368 -32.64 -9.43 6.82
N TYR A 369 -33.24 -8.25 6.95
CA TYR A 369 -33.85 -7.56 5.82
C TYR A 369 -33.42 -6.10 5.76
N TYR A 370 -33.13 -5.63 4.56
CA TYR A 370 -33.02 -4.22 4.24
C TYR A 370 -34.38 -3.70 3.77
N VAL A 371 -34.86 -2.63 4.37
CA VAL A 371 -35.93 -1.79 3.80
C VAL A 371 -35.24 -0.59 3.18
N VAL A 372 -35.35 -0.45 1.86
CA VAL A 372 -34.61 0.55 1.09
C VAL A 372 -35.60 1.49 0.40
N LEU A 373 -35.42 2.79 0.63
CA LEU A 373 -36.17 3.86 -0.01
C LEU A 373 -35.24 4.61 -0.96
N PHE A 374 -35.60 4.63 -2.25
CA PHE A 374 -34.81 5.35 -3.26
C PHE A 374 -35.22 6.82 -3.33
N GLU A 375 -34.26 7.74 -3.36
CA GLU A 375 -34.50 9.19 -3.45
C GLU A 375 -34.22 9.74 -4.85
N SER A 376 -33.00 9.56 -5.34
CA SER A 376 -32.59 10.11 -6.63
C SER A 376 -31.33 9.43 -7.17
N LYS A 377 -31.11 9.66 -8.47
CA LYS A 377 -29.88 9.33 -9.17
C LYS A 377 -29.29 10.60 -9.77
N ASP A 378 -27.98 10.77 -9.64
CA ASP A 378 -27.19 11.75 -10.38
C ASP A 378 -26.39 11.00 -11.46
N ASP A 379 -26.52 11.42 -12.70
CA ASP A 379 -25.78 10.85 -13.82
C ASP A 379 -24.36 11.44 -13.94
N ASN A 380 -23.92 12.25 -12.98
CA ASN A 380 -22.59 12.87 -12.93
C ASN A 380 -22.22 13.67 -14.20
N LEU A 381 -23.19 14.38 -14.76
CA LEU A 381 -23.03 15.18 -15.98
C LEU A 381 -22.48 16.59 -15.71
N SER A 382 -22.21 16.93 -14.46
CA SER A 382 -21.55 18.19 -14.11
C SER A 382 -20.15 18.25 -14.71
N GLU A 383 -19.83 19.39 -15.33
CA GLU A 383 -18.50 19.63 -15.89
C GLU A 383 -17.50 19.83 -14.74
N LEU A 384 -16.31 19.26 -14.88
CA LEU A 384 -15.21 19.42 -13.93
C LEU A 384 -14.66 20.84 -13.99
N VAL A 385 -14.08 21.31 -12.89
CA VAL A 385 -13.51 22.65 -12.82
C VAL A 385 -12.02 22.60 -12.48
N ASN A 386 -11.30 23.61 -12.96
CA ASN A 386 -9.92 23.88 -12.59
C ASN A 386 -9.89 25.14 -11.73
N VAL A 387 -9.21 25.07 -10.60
CA VAL A 387 -9.10 26.18 -9.65
C VAL A 387 -7.67 26.30 -9.13
N ARG A 388 -7.29 27.51 -8.71
CA ARG A 388 -6.11 27.70 -7.87
C ARG A 388 -6.56 28.19 -6.51
N HIS A 389 -5.82 27.83 -5.47
CA HIS A 389 -6.07 28.36 -4.15
C HIS A 389 -4.78 28.65 -3.38
N ILE A 390 -4.90 29.48 -2.36
CA ILE A 390 -3.88 29.76 -1.36
C ILE A 390 -4.53 29.47 -0.01
N LEU A 391 -4.03 28.51 0.72
CA LEU A 391 -4.46 28.24 2.09
C LEU A 391 -3.69 29.16 3.05
N VAL A 392 -4.42 29.85 3.91
CA VAL A 392 -3.92 30.45 5.13
C VAL A 392 -4.47 29.60 6.28
N ALA A 393 -3.66 28.70 6.79
CA ALA A 393 -4.06 27.75 7.81
C ALA A 393 -4.35 28.46 9.14
N PHE A 394 -5.20 27.87 9.97
CA PHE A 394 -5.37 28.36 11.33
C PHE A 394 -4.12 28.04 12.15
N GLU A 395 -3.55 29.05 12.80
CA GLU A 395 -2.41 28.87 13.70
C GLU A 395 -2.87 28.81 15.17
N GLY A 396 -2.14 28.10 16.01
CA GLY A 396 -2.44 27.96 17.43
C GLY A 396 -3.44 26.85 17.71
N GLY A 397 -4.56 27.21 18.37
CA GLY A 397 -5.61 26.27 18.72
C GLY A 397 -5.38 25.53 20.04
N THR A 398 -6.45 24.90 20.54
CA THR A 398 -6.44 24.07 21.73
C THR A 398 -6.87 22.66 21.34
N THR A 399 -6.00 21.67 21.63
CA THR A 399 -6.29 20.27 21.35
C THR A 399 -7.07 19.66 22.52
N ASP A 400 -8.20 19.02 22.23
CA ASP A 400 -8.90 18.15 23.19
C ASP A 400 -8.11 16.84 23.33
N GLU A 401 -7.60 16.56 24.53
CA GLU A 401 -6.75 15.39 24.78
C GLU A 401 -7.48 14.04 24.62
N THR A 402 -8.82 14.06 24.63
CA THR A 402 -9.65 12.84 24.53
C THR A 402 -9.97 12.50 23.08
N THR A 403 -10.25 13.52 22.26
CA THR A 403 -10.69 13.36 20.88
C THR A 403 -9.59 13.67 19.85
N GLY A 404 -8.51 14.33 20.27
CA GLY A 404 -7.48 14.86 19.39
C GLY A 404 -7.93 16.06 18.54
N THR A 405 -9.15 16.55 18.72
CA THR A 405 -9.71 17.65 17.94
C THR A 405 -9.09 18.97 18.34
N VAL A 406 -8.61 19.76 17.35
CA VAL A 406 -8.09 21.10 17.56
C VAL A 406 -9.22 22.11 17.38
N THR A 407 -9.39 23.02 18.36
CA THR A 407 -10.37 24.10 18.31
C THR A 407 -9.65 25.44 18.30
N TYR A 408 -10.03 26.32 17.40
CA TYR A 408 -9.44 27.65 17.22
C TYR A 408 -10.38 28.74 17.77
N SER A 409 -9.81 29.73 18.44
CA SER A 409 -10.54 30.90 18.95
C SER A 409 -10.94 31.84 17.81
N ASP A 410 -11.92 32.70 18.08
CA ASP A 410 -12.36 33.73 17.12
C ASP A 410 -11.21 34.70 16.73
N ASP A 411 -10.27 34.98 17.65
CA ASP A 411 -9.12 35.86 17.36
C ASP A 411 -8.12 35.16 16.42
N GLU A 412 -7.85 33.85 16.60
CA GLU A 412 -6.99 33.07 15.70
C GLU A 412 -7.60 32.98 14.30
N LYS A 413 -8.89 32.68 14.21
CA LYS A 413 -9.62 32.68 12.94
C LYS A 413 -9.65 34.05 12.27
N ALA A 414 -9.83 35.13 13.04
CA ALA A 414 -9.82 36.50 12.52
C ALA A 414 -8.43 36.90 11.99
N ALA A 415 -7.35 36.42 12.60
CA ALA A 415 -6.00 36.66 12.14
C ALA A 415 -5.76 36.01 10.76
N ALA A 416 -6.07 34.72 10.60
CA ALA A 416 -5.96 34.01 9.32
C ALA A 416 -6.84 34.66 8.23
N LYS A 417 -8.05 35.08 8.61
CA LYS A 417 -8.93 35.80 7.67
C LYS A 417 -8.32 37.10 7.18
N ALA A 418 -7.75 37.91 8.08
CA ALA A 418 -7.16 39.19 7.73
C ALA A 418 -5.97 39.00 6.78
N GLU A 419 -5.15 37.97 7.00
CA GLU A 419 -4.04 37.62 6.11
C GLU A 419 -4.54 37.17 4.72
N ALA A 420 -5.54 36.29 4.66
CA ALA A 420 -6.14 35.86 3.40
C ALA A 420 -6.75 37.02 2.62
N GLU A 421 -7.42 38.00 3.30
CA GLU A 421 -7.96 39.22 2.70
C GLU A 421 -6.83 40.14 2.21
N GLU A 422 -5.68 40.23 2.91
CA GLU A 422 -4.51 41.00 2.48
C GLU A 422 -3.86 40.38 1.23
N ILE A 423 -3.75 39.05 1.18
CA ILE A 423 -3.27 38.31 0.01
C ILE A 423 -4.16 38.59 -1.20
N LEU A 424 -5.49 38.49 -1.05
CA LEU A 424 -6.43 38.80 -2.13
C LEU A 424 -6.35 40.25 -2.57
N ALA A 425 -6.22 41.18 -1.62
CA ALA A 425 -6.08 42.62 -1.92
C ALA A 425 -4.78 42.89 -2.68
N SER A 426 -3.68 42.27 -2.30
CA SER A 426 -2.39 42.36 -3.00
C SER A 426 -2.50 41.85 -4.43
N PHE A 427 -3.11 40.69 -4.63
CA PHE A 427 -3.36 40.10 -5.94
C PHE A 427 -4.19 41.03 -6.83
N THR A 428 -5.32 41.55 -6.32
CA THR A 428 -6.23 42.39 -7.09
C THR A 428 -5.67 43.79 -7.38
N ALA A 429 -4.74 44.26 -6.58
CA ALA A 429 -4.02 45.53 -6.84
C ALA A 429 -2.87 45.37 -7.86
N GLY A 430 -2.44 44.13 -8.13
CA GLY A 430 -1.39 43.79 -9.09
C GLY A 430 -1.90 43.56 -10.50
N GLU A 431 -1.26 42.61 -11.22
CA GLU A 431 -1.63 42.28 -12.60
C GLU A 431 -2.92 41.45 -12.67
N ALA A 432 -3.32 40.80 -11.58
CA ALA A 432 -4.52 39.97 -11.41
C ALA A 432 -4.69 38.90 -12.50
N THR A 433 -3.56 38.33 -12.96
CA THR A 433 -3.53 37.21 -13.92
C THR A 433 -3.41 35.86 -13.20
N GLU A 434 -3.71 34.79 -13.90
CA GLU A 434 -3.54 33.42 -13.36
C GLU A 434 -2.08 33.13 -12.96
N GLU A 435 -1.12 33.58 -13.79
CA GLU A 435 0.31 33.40 -13.51
C GLU A 435 0.75 34.19 -12.25
N ALA A 436 0.20 35.40 -12.07
CA ALA A 436 0.47 36.17 -10.85
C ALA A 436 -0.13 35.48 -9.61
N PHE A 437 -1.31 34.88 -9.74
CA PHE A 437 -1.90 34.07 -8.66
C PHE A 437 -1.07 32.86 -8.34
N ALA A 438 -0.62 32.11 -9.37
CA ALA A 438 0.22 30.93 -9.19
C ALA A 438 1.55 31.25 -8.47
N ALA A 439 2.20 32.37 -8.85
CA ALA A 439 3.41 32.82 -8.18
C ALA A 439 3.16 33.16 -6.70
N LEU A 440 2.01 33.82 -6.42
CA LEU A 440 1.62 34.16 -5.05
C LEU A 440 1.26 32.93 -4.23
N ALA A 441 0.63 31.90 -4.84
CA ALA A 441 0.35 30.63 -4.20
C ALA A 441 1.63 29.89 -3.81
N ASN A 442 2.64 29.85 -4.68
CA ASN A 442 3.94 29.25 -4.38
C ASN A 442 4.68 29.98 -3.22
N GLU A 443 4.40 31.27 -3.02
CA GLU A 443 5.04 32.07 -1.95
C GLU A 443 4.30 32.02 -0.62
N LYS A 444 2.96 31.93 -0.64
CA LYS A 444 2.11 32.26 0.51
C LYS A 444 1.22 31.12 0.99
N SER A 445 1.06 30.04 0.21
CA SER A 445 0.16 28.96 0.60
C SER A 445 0.77 28.07 1.66
N ASP A 446 -0.01 27.74 2.70
CA ASP A 446 0.31 26.71 3.68
C ASP A 446 -0.06 25.30 3.18
N ASP A 447 -0.63 25.20 1.97
CA ASP A 447 -0.95 23.94 1.32
C ASP A 447 0.02 23.65 0.16
N GLY A 448 0.52 22.39 0.13
CA GLY A 448 1.43 21.94 -0.91
C GLY A 448 2.91 22.29 -0.67
N ASP A 449 3.73 22.01 -1.68
CA ASP A 449 5.19 22.17 -1.65
C ASP A 449 5.68 23.50 -2.27
N GLY A 450 4.74 24.39 -2.62
CA GLY A 450 5.04 25.69 -3.24
C GLY A 450 5.50 25.61 -4.70
N THR A 451 5.23 24.52 -5.41
CA THR A 451 5.67 24.33 -6.82
C THR A 451 4.54 24.33 -7.84
N THR A 452 3.32 23.92 -7.43
CA THR A 452 2.16 23.77 -8.33
C THR A 452 1.42 25.07 -8.62
N GLY A 453 1.74 26.18 -7.92
CA GLY A 453 0.97 27.42 -7.99
C GLY A 453 -0.44 27.28 -7.45
N GLY A 454 -0.66 26.35 -6.51
CA GLY A 454 -1.95 26.08 -5.90
C GLY A 454 -3.00 25.52 -6.87
N LEU A 455 -2.60 24.90 -7.98
CA LEU A 455 -3.51 24.38 -9.01
C LEU A 455 -4.12 23.04 -8.61
N TYR A 456 -5.46 22.99 -8.65
CA TYR A 456 -6.25 21.77 -8.63
C TYR A 456 -7.00 21.64 -9.95
N GLU A 457 -6.67 20.58 -10.70
CA GLU A 457 -7.29 20.28 -11.98
C GLU A 457 -8.36 19.19 -11.83
N ASN A 458 -9.38 19.28 -12.69
CA ASN A 458 -10.44 18.29 -12.77
C ASN A 458 -11.17 18.04 -11.43
N VAL A 459 -11.39 19.09 -10.67
CA VAL A 459 -12.18 19.02 -9.44
C VAL A 459 -13.61 18.64 -9.79
N TYR A 460 -14.17 17.63 -9.13
CA TYR A 460 -15.54 17.15 -9.33
C TYR A 460 -16.43 17.49 -8.13
N PRO A 461 -17.76 17.55 -8.31
CA PRO A 461 -18.71 17.84 -7.24
C PRO A 461 -18.58 16.87 -6.06
N GLY A 462 -18.41 17.40 -4.86
CA GLY A 462 -18.27 16.62 -3.63
C GLY A 462 -16.85 16.12 -3.32
N GLN A 463 -15.86 16.47 -4.13
CA GLN A 463 -14.46 16.13 -3.87
C GLN A 463 -13.87 16.95 -2.72
N MET A 464 -14.22 18.24 -2.68
CA MET A 464 -13.67 19.18 -1.71
C MET A 464 -14.63 19.39 -0.54
N VAL A 465 -14.12 19.91 0.59
CA VAL A 465 -14.94 20.32 1.72
C VAL A 465 -16.02 21.30 1.30
N THR A 466 -17.16 21.29 1.99
CA THR A 466 -18.42 21.91 1.55
C THR A 466 -18.26 23.32 1.01
N ASN A 467 -17.67 24.23 1.77
CA ASN A 467 -17.58 25.64 1.33
C ASN A 467 -16.68 25.84 0.10
N PHE A 468 -15.62 25.03 -0.01
CA PHE A 468 -14.75 25.03 -1.19
C PHE A 468 -15.50 24.48 -2.41
N ASN A 469 -16.17 23.33 -2.24
CA ASN A 469 -17.00 22.73 -3.27
C ASN A 469 -18.09 23.67 -3.78
N ASP A 470 -18.86 24.29 -2.87
CA ASP A 470 -19.96 25.17 -3.22
C ASP A 470 -19.49 26.40 -3.99
N TRP A 471 -18.32 26.93 -3.62
CA TRP A 471 -17.71 28.02 -4.36
C TRP A 471 -17.30 27.58 -5.78
N CYS A 472 -16.69 26.41 -5.94
CA CYS A 472 -16.24 25.88 -7.23
C CYS A 472 -17.42 25.66 -8.21
N PHE A 473 -18.54 25.13 -7.72
CA PHE A 473 -19.68 24.70 -8.53
C PHE A 473 -20.84 25.70 -8.56
N ASP A 474 -20.63 26.94 -8.10
CA ASP A 474 -21.62 28.00 -8.30
C ASP A 474 -21.77 28.27 -9.81
N ALA A 475 -23.00 28.09 -10.33
CA ALA A 475 -23.32 28.24 -11.75
C ALA A 475 -23.03 29.63 -12.33
N ALA A 476 -22.85 30.65 -11.48
CA ALA A 476 -22.50 32.00 -11.90
C ALA A 476 -20.98 32.20 -12.07
N ARG A 477 -20.14 31.24 -11.68
CA ARG A 477 -18.68 31.30 -11.66
C ARG A 477 -18.09 31.52 -13.05
N LYS A 478 -17.07 32.39 -13.13
CA LYS A 478 -16.37 32.73 -14.38
C LYS A 478 -14.87 32.68 -14.15
N THR A 479 -14.13 32.35 -15.21
CA THR A 479 -12.67 32.44 -15.22
C THR A 479 -12.20 33.82 -14.70
N GLY A 480 -11.28 33.81 -13.76
CA GLY A 480 -10.76 34.98 -13.07
C GLY A 480 -11.56 35.42 -11.83
N ASP A 481 -12.68 34.77 -11.51
CA ASP A 481 -13.38 35.04 -10.25
C ASP A 481 -12.51 34.63 -9.06
N THR A 482 -12.54 35.46 -8.02
CA THR A 482 -11.79 35.28 -6.79
C THR A 482 -12.67 35.47 -5.56
N ALA A 483 -12.32 34.82 -4.46
CA ALA A 483 -12.97 34.98 -3.16
C ALA A 483 -12.02 34.54 -2.03
N VAL A 484 -12.37 34.94 -0.80
CA VAL A 484 -11.86 34.32 0.42
C VAL A 484 -12.99 33.51 1.01
N ILE A 485 -12.74 32.20 1.25
CA ILE A 485 -13.71 31.29 1.85
C ILE A 485 -13.12 30.62 3.09
N GLU A 486 -13.96 30.34 4.07
CA GLU A 486 -13.57 29.62 5.30
C GLU A 486 -13.83 28.12 5.15
N THR A 487 -12.88 27.30 5.60
CA THR A 487 -13.03 25.86 5.78
C THR A 487 -12.57 25.46 7.18
N GLU A 488 -12.60 24.19 7.49
CA GLU A 488 -12.07 23.64 8.75
C GLU A 488 -10.55 23.76 8.88
N TYR A 489 -9.83 23.91 7.77
CA TYR A 489 -8.36 24.02 7.73
C TYR A 489 -7.85 25.46 7.87
N GLY A 490 -8.67 26.45 7.49
CA GLY A 490 -8.27 27.85 7.43
C GLY A 490 -9.10 28.65 6.45
N TYR A 491 -8.53 29.77 5.98
CA TYR A 491 -9.10 30.58 4.91
C TYR A 491 -8.39 30.29 3.59
N HIS A 492 -9.17 30.03 2.55
CA HIS A 492 -8.66 29.84 1.19
C HIS A 492 -8.90 31.09 0.37
N VAL A 493 -7.84 31.63 -0.22
CA VAL A 493 -7.98 32.61 -1.32
C VAL A 493 -8.16 31.78 -2.59
N MET A 494 -9.27 31.96 -3.27
CA MET A 494 -9.67 31.17 -4.44
C MET A 494 -9.47 31.95 -5.73
N TYR A 495 -9.10 31.24 -6.80
CA TYR A 495 -9.08 31.72 -8.17
C TYR A 495 -9.68 30.68 -9.11
N PHE A 496 -10.73 31.03 -9.85
CA PHE A 496 -11.38 30.13 -10.80
C PHE A 496 -10.65 30.15 -12.14
N VAL A 497 -10.00 29.07 -12.51
CA VAL A 497 -9.28 28.93 -13.78
C VAL A 497 -10.26 28.71 -14.93
N GLY A 498 -11.25 27.81 -14.73
CA GLY A 498 -12.27 27.54 -15.73
C GLY A 498 -12.86 26.13 -15.62
N LEU A 499 -13.72 25.83 -16.59
CA LEU A 499 -14.23 24.48 -16.80
C LEU A 499 -13.14 23.65 -17.51
N SER A 500 -13.06 22.34 -17.19
CA SER A 500 -12.06 21.46 -17.80
C SER A 500 -12.44 21.02 -19.23
N GLY A 501 -13.72 21.14 -19.61
CA GLY A 501 -14.25 20.61 -20.87
C GLY A 501 -14.64 19.12 -20.82
N MET A 502 -14.58 18.50 -19.63
CA MET A 502 -14.94 17.11 -19.40
C MET A 502 -16.00 17.01 -18.30
N THR A 503 -16.99 16.13 -18.45
CA THR A 503 -17.94 15.86 -17.37
C THR A 503 -17.33 14.92 -16.33
N TYR A 504 -17.85 14.95 -15.10
CA TYR A 504 -17.41 13.99 -14.07
C TYR A 504 -17.65 12.54 -14.50
N ARG A 505 -18.75 12.30 -15.22
CA ARG A 505 -19.03 11.00 -15.82
C ARG A 505 -17.95 10.53 -16.79
N ASP A 506 -17.56 11.38 -17.75
CA ASP A 506 -16.51 11.05 -18.72
C ASP A 506 -15.17 10.83 -18.06
N TYR A 507 -14.85 11.61 -17.04
CA TYR A 507 -13.65 11.42 -16.22
C TYR A 507 -13.62 10.05 -15.54
N MET A 508 -14.75 9.61 -14.94
CA MET A 508 -14.85 8.28 -14.33
C MET A 508 -14.71 7.16 -15.35
N ILE A 509 -15.33 7.32 -16.53
CA ILE A 509 -15.21 6.35 -17.64
C ILE A 509 -13.77 6.25 -18.10
N GLU A 510 -13.13 7.40 -18.35
CA GLU A 510 -11.72 7.44 -18.75
C GLU A 510 -10.81 6.81 -17.72
N SER A 511 -10.99 7.12 -16.44
CA SER A 511 -10.23 6.53 -15.33
C SER A 511 -10.41 5.01 -15.25
N ASN A 512 -11.62 4.51 -15.47
CA ASN A 512 -11.89 3.07 -15.47
C ASN A 512 -11.21 2.36 -16.65
N LEU A 513 -11.33 2.90 -17.87
CA LEU A 513 -10.65 2.38 -19.05
C LEU A 513 -9.13 2.35 -18.84
N ARG A 514 -8.58 3.44 -18.34
CA ARG A 514 -7.16 3.60 -18.05
C ARG A 514 -6.67 2.56 -17.03
N ASN A 515 -7.37 2.39 -15.92
CA ASN A 515 -7.05 1.38 -14.92
C ASN A 515 -7.13 -0.04 -15.49
N THR A 516 -8.14 -0.32 -16.32
CA THR A 516 -8.30 -1.62 -16.97
C THR A 516 -7.13 -1.92 -17.91
N ASP A 517 -6.78 -0.96 -18.76
CA ASP A 517 -5.69 -1.13 -19.73
C ASP A 517 -4.32 -1.21 -19.05
N LEU A 518 -4.08 -0.43 -18.00
CA LEU A 518 -2.84 -0.51 -17.21
C LEU A 518 -2.72 -1.86 -16.51
N THR A 519 -3.79 -2.32 -15.84
CA THR A 519 -3.81 -3.63 -15.18
C THR A 519 -3.57 -4.76 -16.17
N ALA A 520 -4.20 -4.71 -17.33
CA ALA A 520 -4.00 -5.71 -18.38
C ALA A 520 -2.55 -5.66 -18.93
N TRP A 521 -1.99 -4.47 -19.10
CA TRP A 521 -0.60 -4.29 -19.53
C TRP A 521 0.39 -4.83 -18.49
N GLU A 522 0.23 -4.48 -17.23
CA GLU A 522 1.09 -4.97 -16.13
C GLU A 522 1.01 -6.49 -16.00
N THR A 523 -0.22 -7.05 -15.99
CA THR A 523 -0.44 -8.50 -15.95
C THR A 523 0.25 -9.19 -17.12
N GLY A 524 0.11 -8.66 -18.33
CA GLY A 524 0.79 -9.20 -19.51
C GLY A 524 2.32 -9.15 -19.42
N LEU A 525 2.88 -8.10 -18.78
CA LEU A 525 4.32 -8.03 -18.53
C LEU A 525 4.77 -9.08 -17.50
N ILE A 526 4.01 -9.27 -16.42
CA ILE A 526 4.32 -10.27 -15.38
C ILE A 526 4.28 -11.68 -15.97
N GLU A 527 3.25 -12.01 -16.76
CA GLU A 527 3.12 -13.31 -17.44
C GLU A 527 4.26 -13.56 -18.45
N ALA A 528 4.72 -12.52 -19.15
CA ALA A 528 5.83 -12.62 -20.08
C ALA A 528 7.21 -12.72 -19.40
N ASN A 529 7.31 -12.37 -18.12
CA ASN A 529 8.53 -12.37 -17.33
C ASN A 529 8.45 -13.43 -16.22
N GLU A 530 8.65 -14.70 -16.60
CA GLU A 530 8.64 -15.83 -15.66
C GLU A 530 9.60 -15.60 -14.50
N LEU A 531 9.09 -15.82 -13.29
CA LEU A 531 9.88 -15.77 -12.07
C LEU A 531 10.46 -17.15 -11.75
N VAL A 532 11.77 -17.19 -11.53
CA VAL A 532 12.47 -18.37 -11.03
C VAL A 532 13.18 -18.00 -9.72
N VAL A 533 12.78 -18.61 -8.61
CA VAL A 533 13.47 -18.49 -7.33
C VAL A 533 14.63 -19.48 -7.31
N GLU A 534 15.87 -19.00 -7.31
CA GLU A 534 17.07 -19.83 -7.38
C GLU A 534 17.68 -20.08 -5.99
N SER A 535 17.70 -19.06 -5.12
CA SER A 535 18.24 -19.22 -3.76
C SER A 535 17.82 -18.10 -2.82
N THR A 536 17.29 -18.45 -1.67
CA THR A 536 16.94 -17.53 -0.56
C THR A 536 17.97 -17.52 0.56
N LYS A 537 19.07 -18.29 0.41
CA LYS A 537 20.04 -18.59 1.47
C LYS A 537 20.70 -17.36 2.14
N TYR A 538 20.77 -16.23 1.45
CA TYR A 538 21.46 -15.02 1.94
C TYR A 538 20.48 -13.88 2.18
N ILE A 539 19.20 -14.17 2.28
CA ILE A 539 18.18 -13.22 2.73
C ILE A 539 18.20 -13.16 4.26
N LYS A 540 18.06 -11.96 4.81
CA LYS A 540 18.16 -11.70 6.26
C LYS A 540 16.82 -12.03 6.94
N THR A 541 16.50 -13.31 7.05
CA THR A 541 15.22 -13.81 7.60
C THR A 541 15.18 -13.87 9.14
N ASP A 542 16.34 -13.88 9.80
CA ASP A 542 16.52 -13.97 11.26
C ASP A 542 16.38 -12.62 11.99
N LEU A 543 15.70 -11.65 11.36
CA LEU A 543 15.53 -10.31 11.93
C LEU A 543 14.60 -10.30 13.15
N THR A 544 15.00 -9.53 14.17
CA THR A 544 14.15 -9.10 15.28
C THR A 544 13.88 -7.60 15.14
N LEU A 545 12.62 -7.22 15.00
CA LEU A 545 12.23 -5.84 14.63
C LEU A 545 12.46 -4.80 15.74
N SER A 546 12.42 -5.22 17.01
CA SER A 546 12.67 -4.35 18.17
C SER A 546 14.09 -3.77 18.27
N SER A 547 15.01 -4.23 17.42
CA SER A 547 16.40 -3.75 17.37
C SER A 547 16.66 -2.71 16.27
N THR A 548 15.62 -2.37 15.48
CA THR A 548 15.73 -1.48 14.30
C THR A 548 15.00 -0.14 14.48
N THR A 549 14.38 0.13 15.64
CA THR A 549 13.70 1.41 15.97
C THR A 549 14.56 2.35 16.80
#